data_c7edc04003a64a63bdb1fcf3e9c2359b
#
_entry.id   c7edc04003a64a63bdb1fcf3e9c2359b
#
_cell.length_a   1.000
_cell.length_b   1.000
_cell.length_c   1.000
_cell.angle_alpha   90.00
_cell.angle_beta   90.00
_cell.angle_gamma   90.00
#
_symmetry.space_group_name_H-M   'P 1'
#
loop_
_entity.id
_entity.type
_entity.pdbx_description
1 polymer ?
#
loop_
_entity_poly.entity_id
_entity_poly.type
_entity_poly.pdbx_seq_one_letter_code
_entity_poly.pdbx_strand_id
1 'polypeptide(L)'
;MTLIKPKKADVSRAIAKAKGIYAEANDLQMHFSRKQNDLKKCISNVKEETIREAFENTTIENFANAYPGIKLSTLQRNGITNVRQLQKRISTARGIDGIGERTESVIHHSLSNYKNELAKSLSIRFDVERKDPSHTKLLQSVYPIDKEKGISEEAFSISQYFNGYIDDKIRVVNPKWSWPLEWLFKSADKKAVFAINLELIQSFNQKYEEQTKQLRKELSEIQSFSEEEIWDDFKNNAARYYAVLEPYFSIGLEKNHPAYSLSAEIIEKIENTELMLSKLKVKLRGWQDFGAKYAIVQKKVLIGDEMGLGKTIEAIAVMAHLAHGGQNTFIVVCPASIVINWVREIEKHSELKPFLVHGPSRERAFDQWQVEGGVAITTYETIQRLKHENLDTIDLLVVDEAHYVKNPDAKRSQTIYSLTERSNNVLYLTGTPLENRLAEMVNLVGKLQPDITKEMENSVQYIGSNTFK
;
A
#
# COMPACT_ATOMS: atom_id res chain seq x y z
N MET A 1 -38.99 -26.01 -39.16
CA MET A 1 -38.37 -26.75 -38.06
C MET A 1 -39.40 -26.96 -36.95
N THR A 2 -39.84 -28.22 -36.72
CA THR A 2 -40.84 -28.50 -35.69
C THR A 2 -40.13 -28.37 -34.32
N LEU A 3 -40.43 -27.29 -33.59
CA LEU A 3 -39.87 -27.09 -32.25
C LEU A 3 -40.39 -28.20 -31.32
N ILE A 4 -39.47 -29.06 -30.86
CA ILE A 4 -39.77 -30.13 -29.91
C ILE A 4 -40.23 -29.52 -28.58
N LYS A 5 -41.37 -29.99 -28.08
CA LYS A 5 -41.92 -29.56 -26.80
C LYS A 5 -40.97 -29.94 -25.65
N PRO A 6 -40.46 -28.99 -24.84
CA PRO A 6 -39.62 -29.32 -23.68
C PRO A 6 -40.44 -29.99 -22.56
N LYS A 7 -39.83 -30.91 -21.82
CA LYS A 7 -40.47 -31.51 -20.64
C LYS A 7 -40.50 -30.49 -19.50
N LYS A 8 -41.65 -30.41 -18.81
CA LYS A 8 -41.83 -29.48 -17.66
C LYS A 8 -40.74 -29.64 -16.59
N ALA A 9 -40.36 -30.88 -16.29
CA ALA A 9 -39.31 -31.17 -15.32
C ALA A 9 -37.97 -30.59 -15.71
N ASP A 10 -37.60 -30.61 -17.00
CA ASP A 10 -36.31 -30.10 -17.48
C ASP A 10 -36.29 -28.57 -17.47
N VAL A 11 -37.41 -27.91 -17.79
CA VAL A 11 -37.56 -26.46 -17.68
C VAL A 11 -37.43 -26.01 -16.21
N SER A 12 -38.17 -26.66 -15.31
CA SER A 12 -38.13 -26.35 -13.90
C SER A 12 -36.75 -26.57 -13.29
N ARG A 13 -36.05 -27.65 -13.71
CA ARG A 13 -34.69 -27.96 -13.28
C ARG A 13 -33.71 -26.92 -13.78
N ALA A 14 -33.81 -26.47 -15.04
CA ALA A 14 -32.93 -25.43 -15.60
C ALA A 14 -33.09 -24.10 -14.85
N ILE A 15 -34.33 -23.70 -14.56
CA ILE A 15 -34.60 -22.47 -13.79
C ILE A 15 -34.10 -22.58 -12.35
N ALA A 16 -34.37 -23.69 -11.66
CA ALA A 16 -33.94 -23.93 -10.30
C ALA A 16 -32.41 -23.89 -10.18
N LYS A 17 -31.71 -24.49 -11.16
CA LYS A 17 -30.26 -24.51 -11.23
C LYS A 17 -29.69 -23.13 -11.46
N ALA A 18 -30.23 -22.32 -12.37
CA ALA A 18 -29.80 -20.96 -12.60
C ALA A 18 -29.95 -20.06 -11.32
N LYS A 19 -31.07 -20.19 -10.64
CA LYS A 19 -31.32 -19.52 -9.36
C LYS A 19 -30.38 -20.00 -8.26
N GLY A 20 -30.02 -21.27 -8.23
CA GLY A 20 -29.05 -21.86 -7.32
C GLY A 20 -27.66 -21.27 -7.51
N ILE A 21 -27.18 -21.18 -8.77
CA ILE A 21 -25.90 -20.56 -9.12
C ILE A 21 -25.87 -19.09 -8.67
N TYR A 22 -26.93 -18.34 -8.95
CA TYR A 22 -27.05 -16.96 -8.50
C TYR A 22 -27.02 -16.82 -6.97
N ALA A 23 -27.78 -17.66 -6.28
CA ALA A 23 -27.81 -17.62 -4.81
C ALA A 23 -26.43 -17.91 -4.20
N GLU A 24 -25.71 -18.86 -4.77
CA GLU A 24 -24.35 -19.20 -4.32
C GLU A 24 -23.34 -18.09 -4.62
N ALA A 25 -23.37 -17.49 -5.81
CA ALA A 25 -22.55 -16.34 -6.14
C ALA A 25 -22.86 -15.13 -5.22
N ASN A 26 -24.12 -14.87 -4.93
CA ASN A 26 -24.53 -13.81 -4.01
C ASN A 26 -24.08 -14.09 -2.56
N ASP A 27 -24.11 -15.35 -2.11
CA ASP A 27 -23.61 -15.74 -0.78
C ASP A 27 -22.11 -15.48 -0.65
N LEU A 28 -21.32 -15.79 -1.67
CA LEU A 28 -19.88 -15.48 -1.72
C LEU A 28 -19.62 -13.97 -1.59
N GLN A 29 -20.41 -13.13 -2.28
CA GLN A 29 -20.30 -11.67 -2.15
C GLN A 29 -20.67 -11.17 -0.76
N MET A 30 -21.74 -11.72 -0.18
CA MET A 30 -22.16 -11.38 1.18
C MET A 30 -21.11 -11.79 2.21
N HIS A 31 -20.46 -12.93 2.02
CA HIS A 31 -19.33 -13.36 2.86
C HIS A 31 -18.20 -12.33 2.83
N PHE A 32 -17.76 -11.94 1.66
CA PHE A 32 -16.72 -10.93 1.49
C PHE A 32 -17.12 -9.58 2.09
N SER A 33 -18.36 -9.14 1.87
CA SER A 33 -18.88 -7.89 2.46
C SER A 33 -18.86 -7.89 3.98
N ARG A 34 -19.12 -9.04 4.62
CA ARG A 34 -19.00 -9.20 6.09
C ARG A 34 -17.54 -9.02 6.53
N LYS A 35 -16.60 -9.67 5.83
CA LYS A 35 -15.16 -9.51 6.10
C LYS A 35 -14.70 -8.06 5.95
N GLN A 36 -15.16 -7.34 4.92
CA GLN A 36 -14.87 -5.91 4.76
C GLN A 36 -15.41 -5.07 5.92
N ASN A 37 -16.61 -5.37 6.44
CA ASN A 37 -17.15 -4.67 7.57
C ASN A 37 -16.37 -4.96 8.87
N ASP A 38 -15.90 -6.18 9.05
CA ASP A 38 -15.06 -6.53 10.20
C ASP A 38 -13.70 -5.84 10.12
N LEU A 39 -13.08 -5.76 8.92
CA LEU A 39 -11.88 -4.95 8.69
C LEU A 39 -12.11 -3.48 9.07
N LYS A 40 -13.23 -2.86 8.61
CA LYS A 40 -13.55 -1.46 8.96
C LYS A 40 -13.66 -1.24 10.47
N LYS A 41 -14.22 -2.21 11.21
CA LYS A 41 -14.27 -2.15 12.69
C LYS A 41 -12.88 -2.21 13.30
N CYS A 42 -12.02 -3.13 12.84
CA CYS A 42 -10.64 -3.23 13.31
C CYS A 42 -9.87 -1.93 13.04
N ILE A 43 -10.02 -1.34 11.86
CA ILE A 43 -9.43 -0.05 11.50
C ILE A 43 -9.89 1.06 12.44
N SER A 44 -11.21 1.14 12.72
CA SER A 44 -11.77 2.13 13.65
C SER A 44 -11.16 1.99 15.04
N ASN A 45 -11.01 0.76 15.53
CA ASN A 45 -10.42 0.48 16.85
C ASN A 45 -8.95 0.92 16.91
N VAL A 46 -8.15 0.59 15.90
CA VAL A 46 -6.74 1.00 15.83
C VAL A 46 -6.64 2.53 15.78
N LYS A 47 -7.46 3.20 14.96
CA LYS A 47 -7.50 4.67 14.89
C LYS A 47 -7.84 5.30 16.23
N GLU A 48 -8.84 4.77 16.93
CA GLU A 48 -9.24 5.29 18.26
C GLU A 48 -8.14 5.06 19.32
N GLU A 49 -7.43 3.93 19.26
CA GLU A 49 -6.32 3.63 20.15
C GLU A 49 -5.16 4.59 19.91
N THR A 50 -4.75 4.80 18.66
CA THR A 50 -3.69 5.74 18.30
C THR A 50 -4.05 7.19 18.70
N ILE A 51 -5.29 7.62 18.49
CA ILE A 51 -5.77 8.94 18.94
C ILE A 51 -5.70 9.04 20.47
N ARG A 52 -6.06 7.99 21.19
CA ARG A 52 -5.98 7.95 22.65
C ARG A 52 -4.55 8.10 23.13
N GLU A 53 -3.61 7.38 22.54
CA GLU A 53 -2.18 7.48 22.84
C GLU A 53 -1.64 8.88 22.53
N ALA A 54 -2.01 9.46 21.38
CA ALA A 54 -1.62 10.83 21.03
C ALA A 54 -2.16 11.84 22.07
N PHE A 55 -3.39 11.68 22.56
CA PHE A 55 -3.97 12.51 23.61
C PHE A 55 -3.26 12.35 24.97
N GLU A 56 -2.77 11.15 25.28
CA GLU A 56 -2.00 10.88 26.49
C GLU A 56 -0.60 11.50 26.43
N ASN A 57 0.03 11.50 25.26
CA ASN A 57 1.37 12.01 25.03
C ASN A 57 1.43 13.54 24.79
N THR A 58 0.30 14.16 24.39
CA THR A 58 0.25 15.60 24.15
C THR A 58 0.07 16.35 25.47
N THR A 59 1.08 17.15 25.84
CA THR A 59 1.02 18.00 27.05
C THR A 59 -0.04 19.08 26.91
N ILE A 60 -0.61 19.51 28.03
CA ILE A 60 -1.65 20.54 28.04
C ILE A 60 -1.11 21.90 27.58
N GLU A 61 0.19 22.19 27.77
CA GLU A 61 0.87 23.38 27.29
C GLU A 61 0.88 23.41 25.76
N ASN A 62 1.32 22.31 25.13
CA ASN A 62 1.38 22.21 23.67
C ASN A 62 0.00 22.35 23.04
N PHE A 63 -1.01 21.73 23.66
CA PHE A 63 -2.40 21.84 23.21
C PHE A 63 -2.93 23.27 23.35
N ALA A 64 -2.71 23.93 24.50
CA ALA A 64 -3.18 25.29 24.72
C ALA A 64 -2.47 26.32 23.83
N ASN A 65 -1.20 26.09 23.47
CA ASN A 65 -0.47 26.93 22.52
C ASN A 65 -1.02 26.78 21.08
N ALA A 66 -1.42 25.58 20.68
CA ALA A 66 -1.99 25.31 19.37
C ALA A 66 -3.42 25.85 19.23
N TYR A 67 -4.19 25.90 20.32
CA TYR A 67 -5.60 26.32 20.32
C TYR A 67 -5.84 27.53 21.23
N PRO A 68 -5.83 28.78 20.68
CA PRO A 68 -6.02 30.01 21.46
C PRO A 68 -7.35 30.07 22.20
N GLY A 69 -7.35 30.70 23.36
CA GLY A 69 -8.57 30.85 24.20
C GLY A 69 -8.70 29.83 25.31
N ILE A 70 -7.77 28.89 25.42
CA ILE A 70 -7.68 27.90 26.50
C ILE A 70 -6.88 28.50 27.67
N LYS A 71 -7.48 28.50 28.86
CA LYS A 71 -6.84 29.05 30.09
C LYS A 71 -5.88 28.01 30.70
N LEU A 72 -4.65 27.95 30.20
CA LEU A 72 -3.62 26.98 30.61
C LEU A 72 -3.43 26.94 32.15
N SER A 73 -3.26 28.10 32.80
CA SER A 73 -3.05 28.17 34.24
C SER A 73 -4.21 27.61 35.08
N THR A 74 -5.45 27.71 34.57
CA THR A 74 -6.61 27.12 35.22
C THR A 74 -6.62 25.60 35.07
N LEU A 75 -6.25 25.06 33.89
CA LEU A 75 -6.15 23.62 33.67
C LEU A 75 -5.05 22.98 34.53
N GLN A 76 -3.88 23.60 34.59
CA GLN A 76 -2.76 23.15 35.42
C GLN A 76 -3.11 23.17 36.93
N ARG A 77 -3.83 24.20 37.41
CA ARG A 77 -4.32 24.27 38.79
C ARG A 77 -5.31 23.14 39.12
N ASN A 78 -6.06 22.67 38.17
CA ASN A 78 -6.94 21.51 38.28
C ASN A 78 -6.24 20.15 38.09
N GLY A 79 -4.88 20.15 38.00
CA GLY A 79 -4.08 18.93 37.86
C GLY A 79 -4.16 18.27 36.49
N ILE A 80 -4.56 19.01 35.45
CA ILE A 80 -4.66 18.51 34.07
C ILE A 80 -3.30 18.76 33.39
N THR A 81 -2.60 17.68 33.07
CA THR A 81 -1.26 17.69 32.47
C THR A 81 -1.21 17.31 30.99
N ASN A 82 -2.22 16.59 30.51
CA ASN A 82 -2.30 16.17 29.11
C ASN A 82 -3.74 16.25 28.55
N VAL A 83 -3.85 16.12 27.23
CA VAL A 83 -5.12 16.25 26.51
C VAL A 83 -6.10 15.15 26.89
N ARG A 84 -5.63 13.94 27.22
CA ARG A 84 -6.49 12.84 27.65
C ARG A 84 -7.21 13.12 28.97
N GLN A 85 -6.49 13.68 29.92
CA GLN A 85 -7.08 14.11 31.21
C GLN A 85 -8.09 15.24 31.00
N LEU A 86 -7.76 16.22 30.13
CA LEU A 86 -8.69 17.28 29.77
C LEU A 86 -9.98 16.70 29.16
N GLN A 87 -9.86 15.80 28.20
CA GLN A 87 -11.00 15.14 27.56
C GLN A 87 -11.89 14.41 28.58
N LYS A 88 -11.28 13.61 29.46
CA LYS A 88 -12.02 12.90 30.52
C LYS A 88 -12.73 13.86 31.48
N ARG A 89 -12.05 14.92 31.90
CA ARG A 89 -12.56 15.86 32.89
C ARG A 89 -13.75 16.68 32.37
N ILE A 90 -13.65 17.18 31.13
CA ILE A 90 -14.70 17.99 30.51
C ILE A 90 -15.94 17.17 30.14
N SER A 91 -15.81 15.84 30.00
CA SER A 91 -16.94 14.93 29.76
C SER A 91 -17.71 14.57 31.04
N THR A 92 -17.27 15.02 32.20
CA THR A 92 -17.94 14.76 33.49
C THR A 92 -18.92 15.87 33.83
N ALA A 93 -20.03 15.55 34.46
CA ALA A 93 -21.06 16.50 34.86
C ALA A 93 -20.58 17.61 35.82
N ARG A 94 -19.41 17.46 36.45
CA ARG A 94 -18.82 18.46 37.36
C ARG A 94 -18.03 19.56 36.70
N GLY A 95 -17.70 19.40 35.39
CA GLY A 95 -16.86 20.38 34.66
C GLY A 95 -15.45 20.56 35.25
N ILE A 96 -14.83 21.70 34.97
CA ILE A 96 -13.52 22.09 35.46
C ILE A 96 -13.66 23.39 36.26
N ASP A 97 -13.22 23.38 37.54
CA ASP A 97 -13.31 24.57 38.39
C ASP A 97 -12.60 25.78 37.78
N GLY A 98 -13.34 26.92 37.72
CA GLY A 98 -12.86 28.17 37.15
C GLY A 98 -12.95 28.27 35.60
N ILE A 99 -13.61 27.31 34.96
CA ILE A 99 -13.95 27.34 33.54
C ILE A 99 -15.46 27.55 33.41
N GLY A 100 -15.86 28.67 32.77
CA GLY A 100 -17.25 28.94 32.45
C GLY A 100 -17.64 28.39 31.07
N GLU A 101 -18.95 28.33 30.79
CA GLU A 101 -19.58 27.73 29.61
C GLU A 101 -18.92 28.16 28.26
N ARG A 102 -18.55 29.45 28.14
CA ARG A 102 -17.89 29.95 26.92
C ARG A 102 -16.52 29.30 26.67
N THR A 103 -15.71 29.15 27.73
CA THR A 103 -14.39 28.53 27.63
C THR A 103 -14.51 27.01 27.47
N GLU A 104 -15.51 26.41 28.09
CA GLU A 104 -15.85 24.99 27.93
C GLU A 104 -16.22 24.67 26.47
N SER A 105 -17.06 25.51 25.84
CA SER A 105 -17.38 25.39 24.42
C SER A 105 -16.13 25.48 23.52
N VAL A 106 -15.21 26.42 23.82
CA VAL A 106 -13.93 26.53 23.11
C VAL A 106 -13.11 25.25 23.24
N ILE A 107 -12.99 24.69 24.45
CA ILE A 107 -12.25 23.47 24.68
C ILE A 107 -12.87 22.28 23.93
N HIS A 108 -14.20 22.14 23.96
CA HIS A 108 -14.88 21.09 23.18
C HIS A 108 -14.61 21.21 21.68
N HIS A 109 -14.69 22.41 21.14
CA HIS A 109 -14.38 22.65 19.73
C HIS A 109 -12.93 22.35 19.38
N SER A 110 -11.98 22.79 20.23
CA SER A 110 -10.56 22.54 20.07
C SER A 110 -10.23 21.04 20.15
N LEU A 111 -10.80 20.29 21.08
CA LEU A 111 -10.64 18.85 21.20
C LEU A 111 -11.20 18.12 19.98
N SER A 112 -12.33 18.56 19.46
CA SER A 112 -12.92 18.00 18.24
C SER A 112 -12.05 18.26 17.01
N ASN A 113 -11.54 19.49 16.86
CA ASN A 113 -10.62 19.83 15.78
C ASN A 113 -9.33 19.03 15.87
N TYR A 114 -8.72 18.96 17.03
CA TYR A 114 -7.50 18.18 17.25
C TYR A 114 -7.70 16.69 16.95
N LYS A 115 -8.81 16.11 17.42
CA LYS A 115 -9.18 14.74 17.09
C LYS A 115 -9.32 14.53 15.58
N ASN A 116 -9.97 15.47 14.88
CA ASN A 116 -10.17 15.39 13.43
C ASN A 116 -8.85 15.54 12.65
N GLU A 117 -7.97 16.44 13.09
CA GLU A 117 -6.64 16.61 12.52
C GLU A 117 -5.81 15.33 12.68
N LEU A 118 -5.76 14.78 13.90
CA LEU A 118 -5.12 13.49 14.14
C LEU A 118 -5.71 12.38 13.27
N ALA A 119 -7.04 12.26 13.21
CA ALA A 119 -7.71 11.23 12.42
C ALA A 119 -7.37 11.30 10.91
N LYS A 120 -7.12 12.50 10.40
CA LYS A 120 -6.69 12.73 9.02
C LYS A 120 -5.22 12.39 8.80
N SER A 121 -4.36 12.65 9.77
CA SER A 121 -2.91 12.43 9.69
C SER A 121 -2.46 11.03 10.14
N LEU A 122 -3.40 10.15 10.55
CA LEU A 122 -3.04 8.82 11.01
C LEU A 122 -2.45 7.99 9.87
N SER A 123 -1.16 7.71 9.98
CA SER A 123 -0.48 6.63 9.25
C SER A 123 -0.44 5.39 10.13
N ILE A 124 -0.47 4.21 9.51
CA ILE A 124 -0.29 2.95 10.22
C ILE A 124 1.11 2.40 9.94
N ARG A 125 1.80 2.01 11.01
CA ARG A 125 3.06 1.27 10.95
C ARG A 125 2.96 0.02 11.79
N PHE A 126 3.39 -1.09 11.24
CA PHE A 126 3.41 -2.37 11.93
C PHE A 126 4.80 -2.62 12.49
N ASP A 127 4.92 -2.62 13.82
CA ASP A 127 6.15 -2.97 14.52
C ASP A 127 6.23 -4.49 14.66
N VAL A 128 7.14 -5.09 13.91
CA VAL A 128 7.33 -6.54 13.81
C VAL A 128 7.93 -7.12 15.11
N GLU A 129 8.69 -6.32 15.86
CA GLU A 129 9.30 -6.72 17.13
C GLU A 129 8.29 -6.65 18.28
N ARG A 130 7.50 -5.57 18.32
CA ARG A 130 6.52 -5.34 19.39
C ARG A 130 5.27 -6.19 19.25
N LYS A 131 4.85 -6.51 18.01
CA LYS A 131 3.66 -7.33 17.68
C LYS A 131 2.41 -6.92 18.46
N ASP A 132 2.04 -5.66 18.35
CA ASP A 132 0.92 -5.09 19.10
C ASP A 132 -0.37 -5.89 18.85
N PRO A 133 -1.16 -6.22 19.89
CA PRO A 133 -2.38 -7.02 19.75
C PRO A 133 -3.45 -6.40 18.85
N SER A 134 -3.57 -5.07 18.82
CA SER A 134 -4.51 -4.38 17.94
C SER A 134 -4.07 -4.48 16.48
N HIS A 135 -2.78 -4.37 16.22
CA HIS A 135 -2.19 -4.57 14.90
C HIS A 135 -2.26 -6.03 14.44
N THR A 136 -2.05 -6.99 15.34
CA THR A 136 -2.22 -8.42 15.05
C THR A 136 -3.63 -8.72 14.54
N LYS A 137 -4.66 -8.24 15.24
CA LYS A 137 -6.06 -8.38 14.81
C LYS A 137 -6.34 -7.70 13.47
N LEU A 138 -5.73 -6.55 13.24
CA LEU A 138 -5.87 -5.84 11.97
C LEU A 138 -5.25 -6.65 10.84
N LEU A 139 -4.03 -7.18 10.99
CA LEU A 139 -3.40 -8.05 9.99
C LEU A 139 -4.24 -9.29 9.70
N GLN A 140 -4.78 -9.94 10.74
CA GLN A 140 -5.71 -11.08 10.59
C GLN A 140 -7.00 -10.73 9.85
N SER A 141 -7.45 -9.46 9.94
CA SER A 141 -8.63 -8.97 9.20
C SER A 141 -8.31 -8.58 7.75
N VAL A 142 -7.06 -8.14 7.47
CA VAL A 142 -6.59 -7.77 6.13
C VAL A 142 -6.36 -8.99 5.26
N TYR A 143 -5.75 -10.04 5.80
CA TYR A 143 -5.37 -11.24 5.06
C TYR A 143 -6.51 -11.86 4.23
N PRO A 144 -7.70 -12.15 4.80
CA PRO A 144 -8.80 -12.69 4.02
C PRO A 144 -9.30 -11.73 2.94
N ILE A 145 -9.24 -10.41 3.16
CA ILE A 145 -9.63 -9.43 2.13
C ILE A 145 -8.71 -9.51 0.91
N ASP A 146 -7.39 -9.65 1.11
CA ASP A 146 -6.45 -9.83 0.00
C ASP A 146 -6.72 -11.13 -0.78
N LYS A 147 -6.95 -12.24 -0.06
CA LYS A 147 -7.13 -13.57 -0.68
C LYS A 147 -8.50 -13.77 -1.34
N GLU A 148 -9.56 -13.25 -0.73
CA GLU A 148 -10.93 -13.44 -1.20
C GLU A 148 -11.34 -12.44 -2.29
N LYS A 149 -10.55 -11.41 -2.56
CA LYS A 149 -10.89 -10.33 -3.51
C LYS A 149 -11.23 -10.87 -4.91
N GLY A 150 -10.39 -11.73 -5.47
CA GLY A 150 -10.62 -12.32 -6.80
C GLY A 150 -11.90 -13.17 -6.83
N ILE A 151 -12.12 -13.98 -5.79
CA ILE A 151 -13.33 -14.82 -5.64
C ILE A 151 -14.58 -13.93 -5.64
N SER A 152 -14.55 -12.83 -4.90
CA SER A 152 -15.67 -11.88 -4.80
C SER A 152 -15.93 -11.16 -6.14
N GLU A 153 -14.90 -10.77 -6.87
CA GLU A 153 -15.02 -10.09 -8.18
C GLU A 153 -15.64 -11.03 -9.22
N GLU A 154 -15.23 -12.31 -9.27
CA GLU A 154 -15.82 -13.30 -10.14
C GLU A 154 -17.28 -13.60 -9.76
N ALA A 155 -17.57 -13.81 -8.48
CA ALA A 155 -18.92 -14.01 -7.99
C ALA A 155 -19.83 -12.81 -8.30
N PHE A 156 -19.31 -11.59 -8.20
CA PHE A 156 -20.02 -10.38 -8.58
C PHE A 156 -20.37 -10.37 -10.08
N SER A 157 -19.44 -10.75 -10.94
CA SER A 157 -19.66 -10.84 -12.38
C SER A 157 -20.77 -11.83 -12.75
N ILE A 158 -20.80 -12.99 -12.07
CA ILE A 158 -21.86 -14.01 -12.25
C ILE A 158 -23.22 -13.43 -11.81
N SER A 159 -23.27 -12.78 -10.65
CA SER A 159 -24.51 -12.18 -10.13
C SER A 159 -25.02 -11.04 -11.01
N GLN A 160 -24.13 -10.19 -11.50
CA GLN A 160 -24.49 -9.12 -12.44
C GLN A 160 -25.05 -9.67 -13.76
N TYR A 161 -24.41 -10.71 -14.32
CA TYR A 161 -24.89 -11.32 -15.55
C TYR A 161 -26.27 -11.98 -15.36
N PHE A 162 -26.48 -12.64 -14.21
CA PHE A 162 -27.80 -13.20 -13.88
C PHE A 162 -28.86 -12.09 -13.79
N ASN A 163 -28.66 -11.06 -12.99
CA ASN A 163 -29.63 -9.99 -12.75
C ASN A 163 -29.88 -9.15 -14.01
N GLY A 164 -28.84 -8.84 -14.78
CA GLY A 164 -28.95 -8.01 -15.98
C GLY A 164 -29.49 -8.74 -17.22
N TYR A 165 -29.40 -10.07 -17.24
CA TYR A 165 -29.72 -10.79 -18.44
C TYR A 165 -30.56 -12.06 -18.25
N ILE A 166 -30.25 -12.92 -17.27
CA ILE A 166 -30.90 -14.26 -17.12
C ILE A 166 -32.24 -14.16 -16.41
N ASP A 167 -32.42 -13.30 -15.42
CA ASP A 167 -33.66 -13.16 -14.66
C ASP A 167 -34.85 -12.80 -15.56
N ASP A 168 -34.67 -11.93 -16.55
CA ASP A 168 -35.69 -11.60 -17.53
C ASP A 168 -36.06 -12.82 -18.43
N LYS A 169 -35.07 -13.65 -18.77
CA LYS A 169 -35.34 -14.88 -19.53
C LYS A 169 -36.13 -15.88 -18.73
N ILE A 170 -35.83 -15.98 -17.41
CA ILE A 170 -36.59 -16.84 -16.50
C ILE A 170 -38.05 -16.38 -16.38
N ARG A 171 -38.34 -15.09 -16.40
CA ARG A 171 -39.72 -14.56 -16.38
C ARG A 171 -40.51 -14.93 -17.63
N VAL A 172 -39.84 -15.00 -18.79
CA VAL A 172 -40.46 -15.39 -20.05
C VAL A 172 -40.66 -16.91 -20.11
N VAL A 173 -39.71 -17.70 -19.57
CA VAL A 173 -39.77 -19.17 -19.58
C VAL A 173 -40.64 -19.71 -18.44
N ASN A 174 -41.97 -19.66 -18.63
CA ASN A 174 -42.92 -20.18 -17.65
C ASN A 174 -43.07 -21.72 -17.77
N PRO A 175 -42.82 -22.51 -16.72
CA PRO A 175 -42.96 -23.97 -16.76
C PRO A 175 -44.37 -24.45 -17.15
N LYS A 176 -45.43 -23.64 -16.93
CA LYS A 176 -46.79 -23.94 -17.31
C LYS A 176 -46.94 -24.08 -18.84
N TRP A 177 -46.13 -23.40 -19.64
CA TRP A 177 -46.14 -23.49 -21.09
C TRP A 177 -45.73 -24.88 -21.60
N SER A 178 -45.08 -25.69 -20.79
CA SER A 178 -44.75 -27.09 -21.11
C SER A 178 -45.95 -28.04 -20.97
N TRP A 179 -47.14 -27.59 -20.56
CA TRP A 179 -48.34 -28.38 -20.56
C TRP A 179 -48.85 -28.63 -21.99
N PRO A 180 -49.39 -29.83 -22.29
CA PRO A 180 -49.75 -30.22 -23.67
C PRO A 180 -50.69 -29.24 -24.36
N LEU A 181 -51.74 -28.83 -23.66
CA LEU A 181 -52.77 -27.93 -24.22
C LEU A 181 -52.22 -26.50 -24.41
N GLU A 182 -51.49 -25.95 -23.41
CA GLU A 182 -50.91 -24.60 -23.53
C GLU A 182 -49.87 -24.51 -24.65
N TRP A 183 -49.04 -25.52 -24.82
CA TRP A 183 -48.05 -25.57 -25.90
C TRP A 183 -48.72 -25.61 -27.28
N LEU A 184 -49.84 -26.38 -27.43
CA LEU A 184 -50.53 -26.52 -28.70
C LEU A 184 -51.08 -25.19 -29.22
N PHE A 185 -51.61 -24.34 -28.33
CA PHE A 185 -52.26 -23.08 -28.67
C PHE A 185 -51.32 -21.90 -28.79
N LYS A 186 -50.01 -22.03 -28.58
CA LYS A 186 -49.03 -20.93 -28.77
C LYS A 186 -48.61 -20.81 -30.22
N SER A 187 -48.46 -19.56 -30.70
CA SER A 187 -47.92 -19.30 -32.03
C SER A 187 -46.47 -19.78 -32.17
N ALA A 188 -46.04 -20.01 -33.42
CA ALA A 188 -44.67 -20.43 -33.72
C ALA A 188 -43.63 -19.47 -33.14
N ASP A 189 -43.85 -18.17 -33.24
CA ASP A 189 -42.95 -17.13 -32.70
C ASP A 189 -42.80 -17.23 -31.18
N LYS A 190 -43.91 -17.43 -30.45
CA LYS A 190 -43.86 -17.60 -28.98
C LYS A 190 -43.11 -18.86 -28.57
N LYS A 191 -43.24 -19.96 -29.34
CA LYS A 191 -42.48 -21.19 -29.13
C LYS A 191 -41.00 -21.01 -29.40
N ALA A 192 -40.63 -20.26 -30.43
CA ALA A 192 -39.25 -19.93 -30.75
C ALA A 192 -38.61 -19.06 -29.65
N VAL A 193 -39.30 -18.02 -29.22
CA VAL A 193 -38.84 -17.14 -28.10
C VAL A 193 -38.64 -17.97 -26.81
N PHE A 194 -39.57 -18.89 -26.49
CA PHE A 194 -39.43 -19.76 -25.32
C PHE A 194 -38.18 -20.66 -25.43
N ALA A 195 -37.99 -21.31 -26.61
CA ALA A 195 -36.86 -22.21 -26.83
C ALA A 195 -35.51 -21.47 -26.72
N ILE A 196 -35.38 -20.30 -27.35
CA ILE A 196 -34.19 -19.46 -27.29
C ILE A 196 -33.86 -19.05 -25.84
N ASN A 197 -34.86 -18.59 -25.08
CA ASN A 197 -34.64 -18.20 -23.71
C ASN A 197 -34.27 -19.37 -22.79
N LEU A 198 -34.87 -20.57 -23.03
CA LEU A 198 -34.50 -21.77 -22.29
C LEU A 198 -33.05 -22.19 -22.60
N GLU A 199 -32.63 -22.11 -23.85
CA GLU A 199 -31.24 -22.38 -24.26
C GLU A 199 -30.25 -21.43 -23.62
N LEU A 200 -30.58 -20.14 -23.53
CA LEU A 200 -29.78 -19.16 -22.84
C LEU A 200 -29.62 -19.46 -21.33
N ILE A 201 -30.70 -19.88 -20.67
CA ILE A 201 -30.67 -20.34 -19.27
C ILE A 201 -29.80 -21.59 -19.12
N GLN A 202 -29.89 -22.53 -20.04
CA GLN A 202 -29.08 -23.76 -20.00
C GLN A 202 -27.62 -23.47 -20.26
N SER A 203 -27.28 -22.57 -21.17
CA SER A 203 -25.91 -22.11 -21.45
C SER A 203 -25.31 -21.41 -20.24
N PHE A 204 -26.10 -20.57 -19.55
CA PHE A 204 -25.69 -19.97 -18.26
C PHE A 204 -25.35 -21.06 -17.23
N ASN A 205 -26.23 -22.05 -17.06
CA ASN A 205 -26.01 -23.14 -16.12
C ASN A 205 -24.73 -23.92 -16.45
N GLN A 206 -24.52 -24.23 -17.73
CA GLN A 206 -23.36 -24.99 -18.18
C GLN A 206 -22.04 -24.21 -17.90
N LYS A 207 -22.06 -22.91 -18.15
CA LYS A 207 -20.88 -22.06 -17.98
C LYS A 207 -20.52 -21.85 -16.51
N TYR A 208 -21.50 -21.54 -15.66
CA TYR A 208 -21.23 -21.01 -14.33
C TYR A 208 -21.38 -22.00 -13.17
N GLU A 209 -21.94 -23.19 -13.38
CA GLU A 209 -22.09 -24.18 -12.30
C GLU A 209 -20.75 -24.65 -11.74
N GLU A 210 -19.83 -25.08 -12.60
CA GLU A 210 -18.53 -25.57 -12.16
C GLU A 210 -17.66 -24.39 -11.64
N GLN A 211 -17.76 -23.22 -12.28
CA GLN A 211 -17.04 -22.03 -11.83
C GLN A 211 -17.46 -21.63 -10.40
N THR A 212 -18.76 -21.62 -10.11
CA THR A 212 -19.26 -21.25 -8.78
C THR A 212 -18.83 -22.27 -7.72
N LYS A 213 -18.85 -23.57 -8.05
CA LYS A 213 -18.33 -24.62 -7.17
C LYS A 213 -16.84 -24.47 -6.90
N GLN A 214 -16.07 -24.11 -7.94
CA GLN A 214 -14.64 -23.88 -7.84
C GLN A 214 -14.33 -22.68 -6.92
N LEU A 215 -15.06 -21.56 -7.09
CA LEU A 215 -14.91 -20.39 -6.22
C LEU A 215 -15.19 -20.73 -4.74
N ARG A 216 -16.19 -21.55 -4.47
CA ARG A 216 -16.50 -22.01 -3.10
C ARG A 216 -15.39 -22.92 -2.54
N LYS A 217 -14.82 -23.77 -3.37
CA LYS A 217 -13.69 -24.62 -2.98
C LYS A 217 -12.48 -23.74 -2.65
N GLU A 218 -12.12 -22.80 -3.49
CA GLU A 218 -11.03 -21.86 -3.28
C GLU A 218 -11.23 -21.06 -1.99
N LEU A 219 -12.44 -20.57 -1.72
CA LEU A 219 -12.76 -19.91 -0.46
C LEU A 219 -12.53 -20.83 0.75
N SER A 220 -12.89 -22.12 0.64
CA SER A 220 -12.71 -23.09 1.74
C SER A 220 -11.24 -23.49 1.97
N GLU A 221 -10.37 -23.28 1.00
CA GLU A 221 -8.93 -23.56 1.06
C GLU A 221 -8.13 -22.38 1.65
N ILE A 222 -8.73 -21.20 1.82
CA ILE A 222 -8.09 -20.05 2.45
C ILE A 222 -7.92 -20.37 3.95
N GLN A 223 -6.64 -20.51 4.36
CA GLN A 223 -6.29 -20.80 5.74
C GLN A 223 -6.49 -19.60 6.65
N SER A 224 -6.83 -19.86 7.91
CA SER A 224 -6.76 -18.85 8.97
C SER A 224 -5.38 -18.97 9.64
N PHE A 225 -4.70 -17.84 9.80
CA PHE A 225 -3.40 -17.80 10.45
C PHE A 225 -3.52 -17.54 11.95
N SER A 226 -2.66 -18.21 12.73
CA SER A 226 -2.38 -17.86 14.11
C SER A 226 -1.71 -16.47 14.21
N GLU A 227 -1.54 -15.97 15.44
CA GLU A 227 -0.88 -14.68 15.65
C GLU A 227 0.57 -14.65 15.18
N GLU A 228 1.31 -15.74 15.29
CA GLU A 228 2.69 -15.84 14.82
C GLU A 228 2.77 -15.93 13.29
N GLU A 229 1.97 -16.81 12.70
CA GLU A 229 1.92 -17.03 11.27
C GLU A 229 1.52 -15.76 10.49
N ILE A 230 0.58 -14.95 11.02
CA ILE A 230 0.16 -13.72 10.36
C ILE A 230 1.28 -12.68 10.30
N TRP A 231 2.12 -12.59 11.33
CA TRP A 231 3.28 -11.70 11.32
C TRP A 231 4.38 -12.18 10.38
N ASP A 232 4.57 -13.49 10.26
CA ASP A 232 5.52 -14.05 9.30
C ASP A 232 5.04 -13.88 7.85
N ASP A 233 3.74 -14.04 7.59
CA ASP A 233 3.17 -13.71 6.28
C ASP A 233 3.29 -12.21 5.98
N PHE A 234 3.01 -11.34 6.97
CA PHE A 234 3.19 -9.90 6.81
C PHE A 234 4.64 -9.53 6.48
N LYS A 235 5.65 -10.08 7.16
CA LYS A 235 7.06 -9.82 6.85
C LYS A 235 7.39 -10.09 5.37
N ASN A 236 6.84 -11.17 4.82
CA ASN A 236 7.12 -11.59 3.46
C ASN A 236 6.25 -10.86 2.41
N ASN A 237 5.08 -10.37 2.81
CA ASN A 237 4.04 -9.85 1.91
C ASN A 237 3.49 -8.47 2.31
N ALA A 238 4.24 -7.67 3.10
CA ALA A 238 3.79 -6.40 3.68
C ALA A 238 3.09 -5.47 2.66
N ALA A 239 3.61 -5.40 1.45
CA ALA A 239 3.03 -4.60 0.37
C ALA A 239 1.56 -4.94 0.05
N ARG A 240 1.14 -6.20 0.22
CA ARG A 240 -0.27 -6.61 0.01
C ARG A 240 -1.17 -6.09 1.12
N TYR A 241 -0.69 -6.17 2.37
CA TYR A 241 -1.41 -5.67 3.54
C TYR A 241 -1.63 -4.16 3.45
N TYR A 242 -0.56 -3.42 3.15
CA TYR A 242 -0.66 -1.97 2.97
C TYR A 242 -1.56 -1.60 1.79
N ALA A 243 -1.58 -2.37 0.69
CA ALA A 243 -2.48 -2.13 -0.43
C ALA A 243 -3.97 -2.23 -0.06
N VAL A 244 -4.32 -3.14 0.84
CA VAL A 244 -5.70 -3.26 1.35
C VAL A 244 -6.03 -2.12 2.30
N LEU A 245 -5.03 -1.61 3.05
CA LEU A 245 -5.21 -0.56 4.04
C LEU A 245 -5.13 0.87 3.47
N GLU A 246 -4.53 1.05 2.28
CA GLU A 246 -4.35 2.35 1.62
C GLU A 246 -5.62 3.23 1.58
N PRO A 247 -6.83 2.70 1.29
CA PRO A 247 -8.03 3.53 1.28
C PRO A 247 -8.49 4.05 2.66
N TYR A 248 -7.94 3.50 3.74
CA TYR A 248 -8.38 3.78 5.09
C TYR A 248 -7.40 4.57 5.93
N PHE A 249 -6.14 4.58 5.54
CA PHE A 249 -5.06 5.30 6.21
C PHE A 249 -4.35 6.18 5.20
N SER A 250 -3.93 7.35 5.64
CA SER A 250 -3.05 8.19 4.85
C SER A 250 -1.67 7.53 4.80
N ILE A 251 -1.47 6.70 3.78
CA ILE A 251 -0.16 6.11 3.52
C ILE A 251 0.66 7.16 2.75
N GLY A 252 1.26 8.07 3.48
CA GLY A 252 2.33 8.95 2.98
C GLY A 252 1.92 10.16 2.13
N LEU A 253 0.63 10.52 2.01
CA LEU A 253 0.20 11.56 1.07
C LEU A 253 -0.76 12.61 1.67
N GLU A 254 -0.58 13.07 2.90
CA GLU A 254 -1.35 14.24 3.36
C GLU A 254 -0.62 15.56 3.12
N LYS A 255 -1.25 16.40 2.31
CA LYS A 255 -0.81 17.75 1.92
C LYS A 255 -0.60 18.74 3.09
N ASN A 256 -0.90 18.40 4.35
CA ASN A 256 -1.01 19.35 5.45
C ASN A 256 -0.39 18.92 6.81
N HIS A 257 0.56 17.99 6.86
CA HIS A 257 1.23 17.70 8.13
C HIS A 257 2.51 18.54 8.27
N PRO A 258 2.64 19.44 9.28
CA PRO A 258 3.81 20.32 9.43
C PRO A 258 5.16 19.60 9.61
N ALA A 259 5.15 18.34 10.06
CA ALA A 259 6.36 17.53 10.25
C ALA A 259 6.81 16.75 8.99
N TYR A 260 5.99 16.74 7.91
CA TYR A 260 6.27 16.07 6.64
C TYR A 260 6.01 16.95 5.42
N SER A 261 6.00 18.27 5.58
CA SER A 261 5.70 19.16 4.48
C SER A 261 6.91 19.29 3.54
N LEU A 262 6.91 18.45 2.50
CA LEU A 262 7.51 18.87 1.25
C LEU A 262 6.90 20.24 0.91
N SER A 263 7.72 21.20 0.48
CA SER A 263 7.18 22.50 0.10
C SER A 263 6.09 22.33 -0.95
N ALA A 264 5.08 23.20 -0.95
CA ALA A 264 3.99 23.14 -1.93
C ALA A 264 4.53 23.10 -3.37
N GLU A 265 5.65 23.77 -3.63
CA GLU A 265 6.36 23.76 -4.91
C GLU A 265 6.87 22.36 -5.30
N ILE A 266 7.39 21.57 -4.35
CA ILE A 266 7.86 20.20 -4.60
C ILE A 266 6.68 19.28 -4.87
N ILE A 267 5.58 19.41 -4.10
CA ILE A 267 4.36 18.64 -4.30
C ILE A 267 3.79 18.90 -5.69
N GLU A 268 3.69 20.14 -6.09
CA GLU A 268 3.21 20.54 -7.43
C GLU A 268 4.08 19.94 -8.53
N LYS A 269 5.41 19.96 -8.39
CA LYS A 269 6.34 19.33 -9.34
C LYS A 269 6.14 17.82 -9.42
N ILE A 270 5.90 17.14 -8.28
CA ILE A 270 5.63 15.69 -8.23
C ILE A 270 4.31 15.37 -8.91
N GLU A 271 3.24 16.14 -8.63
CA GLU A 271 1.91 15.94 -9.23
C GLU A 271 1.92 16.15 -10.74
N ASN A 272 2.71 17.12 -11.22
CA ASN A 272 2.86 17.41 -12.65
C ASN A 272 3.85 16.48 -13.37
N THR A 273 4.56 15.61 -12.64
CA THR A 273 5.51 14.66 -13.26
C THR A 273 4.77 13.42 -13.75
N GLU A 274 4.88 13.12 -15.03
CA GLU A 274 4.40 11.88 -15.63
C GLU A 274 5.55 10.86 -15.76
N LEU A 275 5.37 9.67 -15.21
CA LEU A 275 6.34 8.59 -15.35
C LEU A 275 6.20 7.87 -16.69
N MET A 276 7.27 7.81 -17.45
CA MET A 276 7.35 7.06 -18.70
C MET A 276 7.73 5.60 -18.39
N LEU A 277 6.72 4.75 -18.23
CA LEU A 277 6.87 3.38 -17.73
C LEU A 277 6.78 2.31 -18.82
N SER A 278 7.08 2.64 -20.09
CA SER A 278 6.99 1.69 -21.20
C SER A 278 7.87 0.44 -21.05
N LYS A 279 8.96 0.54 -20.28
CA LYS A 279 9.87 -0.57 -19.95
C LYS A 279 9.53 -1.28 -18.62
N LEU A 280 8.45 -0.89 -17.94
CA LEU A 280 8.00 -1.52 -16.70
C LEU A 280 6.85 -2.49 -16.99
N LYS A 281 6.92 -3.71 -16.44
CA LYS A 281 5.92 -4.78 -16.65
C LYS A 281 4.88 -4.85 -15.53
N VAL A 282 4.98 -4.02 -14.50
CA VAL A 282 4.11 -4.02 -13.32
C VAL A 282 3.44 -2.66 -13.17
N LYS A 283 2.19 -2.67 -12.70
CA LYS A 283 1.49 -1.42 -12.33
C LYS A 283 1.94 -0.98 -10.95
N LEU A 284 2.37 0.28 -10.84
CA LEU A 284 2.76 0.87 -9.56
C LEU A 284 1.53 1.07 -8.66
N ARG A 285 1.75 0.98 -7.36
CA ARG A 285 0.81 1.40 -6.34
C ARG A 285 0.96 2.90 -6.10
N GLY A 286 -0.04 3.54 -5.48
CA GLY A 286 -0.06 4.99 -5.27
C GLY A 286 1.21 5.53 -4.61
N TRP A 287 1.68 4.89 -3.54
CA TRP A 287 2.93 5.30 -2.87
C TRP A 287 4.18 5.03 -3.71
N GLN A 288 4.23 3.93 -4.49
CA GLN A 288 5.36 3.63 -5.38
C GLN A 288 5.44 4.63 -6.55
N ASP A 289 4.30 5.03 -7.10
CA ASP A 289 4.22 6.10 -8.10
C ASP A 289 4.75 7.42 -7.53
N PHE A 290 4.29 7.76 -6.32
CA PHE A 290 4.76 8.96 -5.63
C PHE A 290 6.26 8.91 -5.31
N GLY A 291 6.77 7.80 -4.74
CA GLY A 291 8.18 7.62 -4.42
C GLY A 291 9.08 7.71 -5.66
N ALA A 292 8.67 7.09 -6.77
CA ALA A 292 9.38 7.18 -8.04
C ALA A 292 9.36 8.61 -8.62
N LYS A 293 8.22 9.32 -8.61
CA LYS A 293 8.11 10.72 -9.03
C LYS A 293 8.95 11.64 -8.16
N TYR A 294 8.89 11.45 -6.84
CA TYR A 294 9.72 12.19 -5.89
C TYR A 294 11.22 12.03 -6.21
N ALA A 295 11.65 10.80 -6.49
CA ALA A 295 13.02 10.50 -6.86
C ALA A 295 13.45 11.19 -8.17
N ILE A 296 12.60 11.21 -9.18
CA ILE A 296 12.85 11.91 -10.45
C ILE A 296 12.95 13.44 -10.25
N VAL A 297 12.03 14.02 -9.46
CA VAL A 297 12.01 15.47 -9.20
C VAL A 297 13.21 15.93 -8.38
N GLN A 298 13.57 15.19 -7.34
CA GLN A 298 14.64 15.55 -6.40
C GLN A 298 16.03 15.05 -6.82
N LYS A 299 16.11 14.08 -7.74
CA LYS A 299 17.34 13.47 -8.27
C LYS A 299 18.19 12.71 -7.25
N LYS A 300 18.40 13.24 -6.06
CA LYS A 300 19.22 12.61 -5.00
C LYS A 300 18.38 12.50 -3.73
N VAL A 301 17.91 11.29 -3.42
CA VAL A 301 16.92 11.06 -2.36
C VAL A 301 17.26 9.86 -1.49
N LEU A 302 16.77 9.91 -0.25
CA LEU A 302 16.69 8.77 0.65
C LEU A 302 15.22 8.32 0.75
N ILE A 303 14.94 7.09 0.35
CA ILE A 303 13.62 6.44 0.51
C ILE A 303 13.69 5.56 1.76
N GLY A 304 12.98 5.98 2.80
CA GLY A 304 12.95 5.34 4.11
C GLY A 304 11.68 4.53 4.37
N ASP A 305 11.07 3.98 3.34
CA ASP A 305 9.85 3.18 3.44
C ASP A 305 10.09 1.88 4.21
N GLU A 306 9.05 1.38 4.89
CA GLU A 306 9.14 0.11 5.63
C GLU A 306 9.56 -1.06 4.73
N MET A 307 10.14 -2.09 5.37
CA MET A 307 10.47 -3.34 4.67
C MET A 307 9.21 -3.94 4.03
N GLY A 308 9.33 -4.40 2.79
CA GLY A 308 8.22 -5.03 2.06
C GLY A 308 7.26 -4.08 1.33
N LEU A 309 7.39 -2.75 1.43
CA LEU A 309 6.58 -1.80 0.65
C LEU A 309 6.95 -1.74 -0.83
N GLY A 310 8.06 -2.36 -1.21
CA GLY A 310 8.46 -2.48 -2.61
C GLY A 310 9.38 -1.38 -3.09
N LYS A 311 10.28 -0.87 -2.25
CA LYS A 311 11.35 0.09 -2.64
C LYS A 311 12.13 -0.34 -3.87
N THR A 312 12.35 -1.65 -4.03
CA THR A 312 12.95 -2.24 -5.24
C THR A 312 12.15 -1.90 -6.49
N ILE A 313 10.82 -1.97 -6.44
CA ILE A 313 9.92 -1.63 -7.56
C ILE A 313 9.96 -0.12 -7.86
N GLU A 314 10.04 0.73 -6.85
CA GLU A 314 10.22 2.18 -7.02
C GLU A 314 11.52 2.49 -7.75
N ALA A 315 12.63 1.87 -7.33
CA ALA A 315 13.91 2.03 -8.01
C ALA A 315 13.88 1.51 -9.46
N ILE A 316 13.24 0.37 -9.72
CA ILE A 316 13.06 -0.15 -11.09
C ILE A 316 12.19 0.79 -11.93
N ALA A 317 11.17 1.42 -11.35
CA ALA A 317 10.32 2.40 -12.04
C ALA A 317 11.12 3.66 -12.42
N VAL A 318 11.98 4.15 -11.53
CA VAL A 318 12.91 5.26 -11.81
C VAL A 318 13.86 4.89 -12.95
N MET A 319 14.47 3.68 -12.92
CA MET A 319 15.32 3.19 -14.02
C MET A 319 14.56 3.11 -15.34
N ALA A 320 13.31 2.61 -15.32
CA ALA A 320 12.47 2.49 -16.51
C ALA A 320 12.16 3.87 -17.13
N HIS A 321 11.84 4.86 -16.29
CA HIS A 321 11.60 6.24 -16.71
C HIS A 321 12.87 6.86 -17.34
N LEU A 322 14.00 6.77 -16.67
CA LEU A 322 15.27 7.28 -17.15
C LEU A 322 15.71 6.59 -18.46
N ALA A 323 15.51 5.29 -18.56
CA ALA A 323 15.82 4.51 -19.77
C ALA A 323 14.91 4.87 -20.96
N HIS A 324 13.68 5.32 -20.73
CA HIS A 324 12.83 5.90 -21.77
C HIS A 324 13.44 7.20 -22.32
N GLY A 325 14.06 8.00 -21.45
CA GLY A 325 14.79 9.22 -21.81
C GLY A 325 16.17 8.99 -22.46
N GLY A 326 16.56 7.73 -22.74
CA GLY A 326 17.83 7.38 -23.37
C GLY A 326 19.00 7.18 -22.38
N GLN A 327 18.78 7.34 -21.09
CA GLN A 327 19.78 7.07 -20.05
C GLN A 327 19.92 5.56 -19.83
N ASN A 328 21.16 5.06 -19.66
CA ASN A 328 21.39 3.62 -19.69
C ASN A 328 22.54 3.13 -18.79
N THR A 329 23.13 3.98 -17.97
CA THR A 329 24.21 3.62 -17.04
C THR A 329 23.72 3.59 -15.61
N PHE A 330 23.15 2.44 -15.20
CA PHE A 330 22.57 2.25 -13.86
C PHE A 330 23.42 1.30 -13.03
N ILE A 331 23.64 1.65 -11.77
CA ILE A 331 24.38 0.82 -10.82
C ILE A 331 23.48 0.59 -9.59
N VAL A 332 23.33 -0.67 -9.17
CA VAL A 332 22.73 -1.08 -7.90
C VAL A 332 23.82 -1.65 -7.02
N VAL A 333 24.01 -1.05 -5.85
CA VAL A 333 24.89 -1.58 -4.80
C VAL A 333 24.02 -2.06 -3.63
N CYS A 334 24.18 -3.34 -3.29
CA CYS A 334 23.34 -3.98 -2.27
C CYS A 334 24.15 -5.00 -1.44
N PRO A 335 23.62 -5.48 -0.29
CA PRO A 335 24.20 -6.60 0.44
C PRO A 335 24.28 -7.87 -0.40
N ALA A 336 25.31 -8.70 -0.17
CA ALA A 336 25.54 -9.93 -0.93
C ALA A 336 24.36 -10.92 -0.89
N SER A 337 23.59 -10.93 0.20
CA SER A 337 22.43 -11.81 0.39
C SER A 337 21.28 -11.53 -0.59
N ILE A 338 21.17 -10.31 -1.13
CA ILE A 338 20.05 -9.89 -1.97
C ILE A 338 20.45 -9.59 -3.42
N VAL A 339 21.73 -9.73 -3.78
CA VAL A 339 22.23 -9.41 -5.13
C VAL A 339 21.51 -10.22 -6.23
N ILE A 340 21.25 -11.49 -6.00
CA ILE A 340 20.51 -12.36 -6.93
C ILE A 340 19.02 -11.99 -6.99
N ASN A 341 18.46 -11.55 -5.87
CA ASN A 341 17.08 -11.09 -5.84
C ASN A 341 16.89 -9.85 -6.71
N TRP A 342 17.83 -8.89 -6.67
CA TRP A 342 17.80 -7.72 -7.55
C TRP A 342 17.80 -8.09 -9.04
N VAL A 343 18.62 -9.06 -9.46
CA VAL A 343 18.61 -9.56 -10.84
C VAL A 343 17.22 -10.07 -11.21
N ARG A 344 16.64 -10.95 -10.38
CA ARG A 344 15.31 -11.54 -10.61
C ARG A 344 14.20 -10.51 -10.65
N GLU A 345 14.23 -9.53 -9.75
CA GLU A 345 13.20 -8.47 -9.70
C GLU A 345 13.26 -7.58 -10.96
N ILE A 346 14.45 -7.24 -11.44
CA ILE A 346 14.62 -6.46 -12.69
C ILE A 346 14.10 -7.26 -13.89
N GLU A 347 14.48 -8.52 -14.07
CA GLU A 347 14.02 -9.40 -15.15
C GLU A 347 12.50 -9.59 -15.14
N LYS A 348 11.94 -9.80 -13.96
CA LYS A 348 10.53 -10.06 -13.76
C LYS A 348 9.66 -8.82 -14.03
N HIS A 349 10.11 -7.66 -13.58
CA HIS A 349 9.28 -6.46 -13.52
C HIS A 349 9.63 -5.39 -14.55
N SER A 350 10.68 -5.59 -15.36
CA SER A 350 11.08 -4.63 -16.40
C SER A 350 11.64 -5.29 -17.65
N GLU A 351 11.88 -4.49 -18.67
CA GLU A 351 12.63 -4.86 -19.90
C GLU A 351 14.11 -4.43 -19.82
N LEU A 352 14.56 -3.99 -18.65
CA LEU A 352 15.95 -3.57 -18.45
C LEU A 352 16.86 -4.80 -18.39
N LYS A 353 18.08 -4.65 -18.93
CA LYS A 353 19.08 -5.72 -18.95
C LYS A 353 19.92 -5.69 -17.66
N PRO A 354 19.81 -6.70 -16.75
CA PRO A 354 20.66 -6.78 -15.59
C PRO A 354 22.01 -7.42 -15.91
N PHE A 355 23.08 -6.96 -15.26
CA PHE A 355 24.42 -7.53 -15.29
C PHE A 355 24.83 -7.86 -13.86
N LEU A 356 25.05 -9.15 -13.57
CA LEU A 356 25.50 -9.60 -12.27
C LEU A 356 27.00 -9.36 -12.10
N VAL A 357 27.36 -8.23 -11.51
CA VAL A 357 28.75 -7.82 -11.27
C VAL A 357 29.19 -8.33 -9.90
N HIS A 358 29.21 -9.67 -9.74
CA HIS A 358 29.59 -10.35 -8.51
C HIS A 358 30.20 -11.73 -8.81
N GLY A 359 31.02 -12.25 -7.89
CA GLY A 359 31.68 -13.55 -8.03
C GLY A 359 32.87 -13.54 -8.99
N PRO A 360 33.26 -14.72 -9.54
CA PRO A 360 34.45 -14.87 -10.39
C PRO A 360 34.41 -14.06 -11.70
N SER A 361 33.22 -13.89 -12.28
CA SER A 361 33.01 -13.22 -13.58
C SER A 361 32.78 -11.71 -13.46
N ARG A 362 32.93 -11.11 -12.27
CA ARG A 362 32.56 -9.72 -11.99
C ARG A 362 33.20 -8.68 -12.93
N GLU A 363 34.48 -8.86 -13.23
CA GLU A 363 35.23 -7.92 -14.10
C GLU A 363 34.69 -7.96 -15.54
N ARG A 364 34.52 -9.16 -16.09
CA ARG A 364 33.94 -9.34 -17.42
C ARG A 364 32.52 -8.79 -17.51
N ALA A 365 31.69 -9.04 -16.49
CA ALA A 365 30.32 -8.52 -16.46
C ALA A 365 30.29 -6.97 -16.35
N PHE A 366 31.25 -6.41 -15.62
CA PHE A 366 31.40 -4.96 -15.49
C PHE A 366 31.84 -4.32 -16.80
N ASP A 367 32.86 -4.88 -17.49
CA ASP A 367 33.31 -4.40 -18.77
C ASP A 367 32.20 -4.50 -19.84
N GLN A 368 31.45 -5.59 -19.83
CA GLN A 368 30.31 -5.78 -20.73
C GLN A 368 29.21 -4.74 -20.49
N TRP A 369 28.86 -4.47 -19.22
CA TRP A 369 27.91 -3.43 -18.86
C TRP A 369 28.38 -2.04 -19.28
N GLN A 370 29.66 -1.71 -19.15
CA GLN A 370 30.19 -0.42 -19.59
C GLN A 370 29.99 -0.20 -21.08
N VAL A 371 30.06 -1.25 -21.91
CA VAL A 371 29.88 -1.18 -23.37
C VAL A 371 28.39 -1.17 -23.75
N GLU A 372 27.57 -2.02 -23.12
CA GLU A 372 26.20 -2.23 -23.56
C GLU A 372 25.20 -1.33 -22.80
N GLY A 373 25.57 -0.81 -21.65
CA GLY A 373 24.64 -0.17 -20.71
C GLY A 373 23.70 -1.16 -20.03
N GLY A 374 22.72 -0.67 -19.29
CA GLY A 374 21.77 -1.46 -18.51
C GLY A 374 22.01 -1.30 -17.02
N VAL A 375 21.73 -2.34 -16.23
CA VAL A 375 21.80 -2.28 -14.77
C VAL A 375 22.91 -3.18 -14.25
N ALA A 376 24.02 -2.60 -13.77
CA ALA A 376 25.06 -3.33 -13.05
C ALA A 376 24.62 -3.57 -11.60
N ILE A 377 24.50 -4.82 -11.17
CA ILE A 377 24.14 -5.18 -9.80
C ILE A 377 25.37 -5.74 -9.10
N THR A 378 25.78 -5.11 -8.01
CA THR A 378 27.02 -5.44 -7.31
C THR A 378 26.88 -5.32 -5.78
N THR A 379 27.92 -5.77 -5.06
CA THR A 379 27.96 -5.64 -3.59
C THR A 379 28.89 -4.52 -3.15
N TYR A 380 28.73 -4.08 -1.90
CA TYR A 380 29.61 -3.09 -1.28
C TYR A 380 31.09 -3.46 -1.32
N GLU A 381 31.40 -4.76 -1.19
CA GLU A 381 32.78 -5.26 -1.22
C GLU A 381 33.32 -5.39 -2.64
N THR A 382 32.45 -5.73 -3.60
CA THR A 382 32.85 -5.92 -4.97
C THR A 382 33.14 -4.59 -5.64
N ILE A 383 32.28 -3.57 -5.46
CA ILE A 383 32.45 -2.26 -6.10
C ILE A 383 33.76 -1.56 -5.68
N GLN A 384 34.26 -1.78 -4.45
CA GLN A 384 35.54 -1.25 -3.99
C GLN A 384 36.75 -1.82 -4.74
N ARG A 385 36.59 -2.98 -5.40
CA ARG A 385 37.66 -3.68 -6.11
C ARG A 385 37.64 -3.46 -7.62
N LEU A 386 36.56 -2.89 -8.14
CA LEU A 386 36.39 -2.60 -9.54
C LEU A 386 37.05 -1.26 -9.91
N LYS A 387 37.53 -1.14 -11.16
CA LYS A 387 38.09 0.12 -11.69
C LYS A 387 36.98 1.10 -12.04
N HIS A 388 36.15 1.46 -11.07
CA HIS A 388 35.01 2.37 -11.25
C HIS A 388 35.44 3.84 -11.39
N GLU A 389 36.72 4.15 -11.19
CA GLU A 389 37.30 5.48 -11.35
C GLU A 389 37.23 6.00 -12.79
N ASN A 390 37.20 5.07 -13.76
CA ASN A 390 37.12 5.36 -15.18
C ASN A 390 35.68 5.57 -15.71
N LEU A 391 34.66 5.51 -14.85
CA LEU A 391 33.28 5.82 -15.22
C LEU A 391 33.11 7.34 -15.37
N ASP A 392 32.77 7.80 -16.58
CA ASP A 392 32.60 9.23 -16.87
C ASP A 392 31.37 9.78 -16.15
N THR A 393 30.22 9.14 -16.27
CA THR A 393 28.94 9.51 -15.64
C THR A 393 28.11 8.29 -15.33
N ILE A 394 27.39 8.34 -14.20
CA ILE A 394 26.41 7.34 -13.81
C ILE A 394 25.04 8.02 -13.86
N ASP A 395 24.11 7.47 -14.64
CA ASP A 395 22.77 8.06 -14.76
C ASP A 395 21.95 7.85 -13.49
N LEU A 396 22.06 6.67 -12.88
CA LEU A 396 21.44 6.38 -11.59
C LEU A 396 22.30 5.44 -10.75
N LEU A 397 22.57 5.85 -9.53
CA LEU A 397 23.11 5.01 -8.46
C LEU A 397 22.00 4.65 -7.45
N VAL A 398 21.74 3.37 -7.29
CA VAL A 398 20.87 2.84 -6.22
C VAL A 398 21.75 2.19 -5.16
N VAL A 399 21.58 2.61 -3.92
CA VAL A 399 22.30 2.06 -2.75
C VAL A 399 21.25 1.44 -1.83
N ASP A 400 21.12 0.12 -1.89
CA ASP A 400 20.14 -0.60 -1.09
C ASP A 400 20.71 -0.96 0.27
N GLU A 401 19.85 -0.89 1.28
CA GLU A 401 20.23 -0.94 2.70
C GLU A 401 21.30 0.13 3.03
N ALA A 402 21.01 1.38 2.70
CA ALA A 402 21.95 2.50 2.81
C ALA A 402 22.53 2.70 4.21
N HIS A 403 21.92 2.12 5.27
CA HIS A 403 22.49 2.11 6.62
C HIS A 403 23.89 1.44 6.68
N TYR A 404 24.28 0.63 5.70
CA TYR A 404 25.64 0.07 5.58
C TYR A 404 26.71 1.15 5.34
N VAL A 405 26.35 2.33 4.86
CA VAL A 405 27.29 3.44 4.57
C VAL A 405 27.13 4.64 5.50
N LYS A 406 26.45 4.47 6.64
CA LYS A 406 26.25 5.52 7.64
C LYS A 406 27.53 6.03 8.32
N ASN A 407 28.57 5.20 8.40
CA ASN A 407 29.87 5.61 8.95
C ASN A 407 30.76 6.14 7.82
N PRO A 408 31.07 7.48 7.80
CA PRO A 408 31.82 8.10 6.73
C PRO A 408 33.28 7.62 6.63
N ASP A 409 33.87 7.13 7.72
CA ASP A 409 35.27 6.69 7.76
C ASP A 409 35.49 5.29 7.17
N ALA A 410 34.42 4.54 7.00
CA ALA A 410 34.51 3.20 6.42
C ALA A 410 34.83 3.25 4.91
N LYS A 411 35.78 2.44 4.43
CA LYS A 411 36.17 2.37 3.01
C LYS A 411 34.97 2.19 2.08
N ARG A 412 33.98 1.35 2.46
CA ARG A 412 32.76 1.15 1.67
C ARG A 412 31.95 2.45 1.53
N SER A 413 31.87 3.26 2.60
CA SER A 413 31.18 4.55 2.57
C SER A 413 31.88 5.55 1.68
N GLN A 414 33.21 5.64 1.75
CA GLN A 414 34.02 6.52 0.89
C GLN A 414 33.84 6.17 -0.60
N THR A 415 33.84 4.89 -0.93
CA THR A 415 33.59 4.43 -2.31
C THR A 415 32.18 4.84 -2.78
N ILE A 416 31.14 4.60 -1.97
CA ILE A 416 29.77 4.96 -2.35
C ILE A 416 29.60 6.49 -2.44
N TYR A 417 30.22 7.26 -1.56
CA TYR A 417 30.16 8.71 -1.63
C TYR A 417 30.84 9.27 -2.89
N SER A 418 32.00 8.70 -3.28
CA SER A 418 32.63 9.05 -4.56
C SER A 418 31.74 8.73 -5.78
N LEU A 419 31.01 7.60 -5.75
CA LEU A 419 30.03 7.27 -6.79
C LEU A 419 28.84 8.23 -6.78
N THR A 420 28.32 8.59 -5.57
CA THR A 420 27.23 9.56 -5.39
C THR A 420 27.53 10.93 -6.01
N GLU A 421 28.76 11.39 -5.88
CA GLU A 421 29.20 12.67 -6.45
C GLU A 421 29.19 12.65 -7.99
N ARG A 422 29.50 11.50 -8.60
CA ARG A 422 29.56 11.30 -10.07
C ARG A 422 28.24 10.85 -10.68
N SER A 423 27.21 10.66 -9.87
CA SER A 423 25.91 10.21 -10.33
C SER A 423 24.93 11.36 -10.52
N ASN A 424 24.22 11.35 -11.66
CA ASN A 424 23.17 12.33 -11.98
C ASN A 424 21.96 12.18 -11.04
N ASN A 425 21.55 10.93 -10.80
CA ASN A 425 20.47 10.58 -9.89
C ASN A 425 20.98 9.56 -8.86
N VAL A 426 20.50 9.65 -7.64
CA VAL A 426 20.90 8.78 -6.53
C VAL A 426 19.70 8.39 -5.68
N LEU A 427 19.49 7.10 -5.49
CA LEU A 427 18.51 6.56 -4.57
C LEU A 427 19.22 5.79 -3.45
N TYR A 428 19.12 6.29 -2.23
CA TYR A 428 19.43 5.52 -1.04
C TYR A 428 18.14 4.88 -0.54
N LEU A 429 18.13 3.56 -0.42
CA LEU A 429 16.99 2.78 0.05
C LEU A 429 17.33 2.20 1.43
N THR A 430 16.45 2.34 2.40
CA THR A 430 16.61 1.71 3.71
C THR A 430 15.26 1.43 4.35
N GLY A 431 15.12 0.30 5.04
CA GLY A 431 13.95 -0.01 5.85
C GLY A 431 14.04 0.54 7.28
N THR A 432 15.22 0.98 7.69
CA THR A 432 15.53 1.39 9.08
C THR A 432 16.32 2.70 9.13
N PRO A 433 15.72 3.84 8.71
CA PRO A 433 16.46 5.09 8.61
C PRO A 433 16.89 5.70 9.95
N LEU A 434 16.27 5.31 11.08
CA LEU A 434 16.39 6.01 12.37
C LEU A 434 16.76 5.11 13.56
N GLU A 435 17.27 3.90 13.36
CA GLU A 435 17.41 2.93 14.46
C GLU A 435 18.30 3.39 15.62
N ASN A 436 19.32 4.23 15.43
CA ASN A 436 20.26 4.47 16.54
C ASN A 436 20.80 5.88 16.76
N ARG A 437 20.87 6.78 15.78
CA ARG A 437 21.37 8.16 15.97
C ARG A 437 20.94 9.09 14.85
N LEU A 438 20.39 10.23 15.22
CA LEU A 438 20.09 11.34 14.30
C LEU A 438 21.33 11.76 13.47
N ALA A 439 22.53 11.70 14.05
CA ALA A 439 23.79 11.98 13.38
C ALA A 439 24.07 11.04 12.18
N GLU A 440 23.65 9.76 12.24
CA GLU A 440 23.82 8.81 11.13
C GLU A 440 22.93 9.16 9.94
N MET A 441 21.70 9.61 10.21
CA MET A 441 20.79 10.11 9.18
C MET A 441 21.30 11.41 8.57
N VAL A 442 21.78 12.34 9.38
CA VAL A 442 22.40 13.61 8.92
C VAL A 442 23.57 13.33 7.98
N ASN A 443 24.42 12.34 8.30
CA ASN A 443 25.50 11.93 7.42
C ASN A 443 25.04 11.40 6.07
N LEU A 444 23.98 10.55 6.05
CA LEU A 444 23.44 10.02 4.79
C LEU A 444 22.77 11.12 3.95
N VAL A 445 21.92 11.94 4.56
CA VAL A 445 21.23 13.05 3.89
C VAL A 445 22.22 14.12 3.42
N GLY A 446 23.24 14.42 4.23
CA GLY A 446 24.27 15.41 3.90
C GLY A 446 25.11 15.07 2.68
N LYS A 447 25.22 13.78 2.35
CA LYS A 447 25.88 13.34 1.11
C LYS A 447 24.98 13.42 -0.12
N LEU A 448 23.66 13.35 0.08
CA LEU A 448 22.68 13.52 -0.98
C LEU A 448 22.38 14.99 -1.27
N GLN A 449 22.22 15.80 -0.21
CA GLN A 449 21.83 17.20 -0.26
C GLN A 449 22.63 18.04 0.76
N PRO A 450 23.84 18.49 0.43
CA PRO A 450 24.73 19.21 1.36
C PRO A 450 24.12 20.50 1.95
N ASP A 451 23.24 21.17 1.21
CA ASP A 451 22.62 22.43 1.65
C ASP A 451 21.65 22.23 2.82
N ILE A 452 20.93 21.11 2.85
CA ILE A 452 19.99 20.76 3.91
C ILE A 452 20.73 20.40 5.22
N THR A 453 21.95 19.88 5.11
CA THR A 453 22.71 19.45 6.30
C THR A 453 23.03 20.60 7.23
N LYS A 454 23.34 21.78 6.72
CA LYS A 454 23.59 22.97 7.53
C LYS A 454 22.36 23.41 8.33
N GLU A 455 21.18 23.29 7.74
CA GLU A 455 19.93 23.60 8.44
C GLU A 455 19.59 22.53 9.49
N MET A 456 19.84 21.25 9.18
CA MET A 456 19.64 20.15 10.12
C MET A 456 20.63 20.20 11.29
N GLU A 457 21.89 20.50 11.07
CA GLU A 457 22.88 20.64 12.13
C GLU A 457 22.55 21.81 13.07
N ASN A 458 22.09 22.93 12.53
CA ASN A 458 21.60 24.06 13.33
C ASN A 458 20.35 23.68 14.14
N SER A 459 19.42 22.91 13.56
CA SER A 459 18.22 22.44 14.25
C SER A 459 18.55 21.40 15.33
N VAL A 460 19.53 20.52 15.10
CA VAL A 460 20.02 19.54 16.08
C VAL A 460 20.71 20.22 17.28
N GLN A 461 21.46 21.31 17.08
CA GLN A 461 22.00 22.11 18.17
C GLN A 461 20.91 22.80 19.01
N TYR A 462 19.79 23.20 18.39
CA TYR A 462 18.63 23.80 19.08
C TYR A 462 17.76 22.77 19.83
N ILE A 463 17.63 21.56 19.30
CA ILE A 463 16.89 20.44 19.92
C ILE A 463 17.78 19.68 20.92
N GLY A 464 19.06 20.11 20.99
CA GLY A 464 20.12 19.48 21.74
C GLY A 464 19.79 19.22 23.20
N SER A 465 20.00 18.00 23.61
CA SER A 465 20.20 17.40 24.93
C SER A 465 19.00 17.01 25.79
N ASN A 466 17.77 17.48 25.56
CA ASN A 466 16.67 17.23 26.51
C ASN A 466 15.43 16.49 26.00
N THR A 467 15.36 16.10 24.70
CA THR A 467 14.13 15.52 24.14
C THR A 467 14.27 14.05 23.73
N PHE A 468 15.46 13.46 23.87
CA PHE A 468 15.71 12.05 23.57
C PHE A 468 16.47 11.37 24.72
N LYS A 469 15.83 11.31 25.88
CA LYS A 469 16.12 10.31 26.93
C LYS A 469 14.88 9.55 27.25
#